data_a709c57877689085efd8bed510d5ffb3
#
_entry.id   a709c57877689085efd8bed510d5ffb3
#
_cell.length_a   1.000
_cell.length_b   1.000
_cell.length_c   1.000
_cell.angle_alpha   90.00
_cell.angle_beta   90.00
_cell.angle_gamma   90.00
#
_symmetry.space_group_name_H-M   'P 1'
#
loop_
_entity.id
_entity.type
_entity.pdbx_description
1 polymer ?
#
loop_
_entity_poly.entity_id
_entity_poly.type
_entity_poly.pdbx_seq_one_letter_code
_entity_poly.pdbx_strand_id
1 'polypeptide(L)'
;MGKGITYDSGGYSIKSKIGMQTMKYDMCGAANVIGMIDAISKQKLPVNIVGIIASAENMIGESSMKPDDVFTALNGETVEMLNSDAEGRMVLGDAVFYATQFKPQLILDFATLTGAAIVALGDDKAAAFQSHAENELKNLLTVARHVDEKVFELPITETERHLIKQSDVADLVNHTNGQG
;
A
#
# COMPACT_ATOMS: atom_id res chain seq x y z
N MET A 1 6.88 -6.65 0.51
CA MET A 1 7.20 -5.20 0.48
C MET A 1 6.43 -4.50 1.57
N GLY A 2 6.88 -3.30 2.01
CA GLY A 2 6.22 -2.56 3.08
C GLY A 2 6.14 -1.06 2.82
N LYS A 3 4.95 -0.46 3.03
CA LYS A 3 4.79 0.99 3.10
C LYS A 3 5.60 1.52 4.28
N GLY A 4 6.45 2.50 4.03
CA GLY A 4 7.38 3.09 4.99
C GLY A 4 7.27 4.60 5.06
N ILE A 5 6.05 5.15 5.11
CA ILE A 5 5.85 6.60 5.29
C ILE A 5 6.18 6.93 6.74
N THR A 6 7.29 7.60 6.95
CA THR A 6 7.83 7.86 8.29
C THR A 6 7.00 8.87 9.07
N TYR A 7 6.33 9.77 8.37
CA TYR A 7 5.25 10.60 8.88
C TYR A 7 4.33 11.01 7.74
N ASP A 8 3.01 10.91 7.95
CA ASP A 8 1.99 11.27 6.97
C ASP A 8 1.14 12.44 7.47
N SER A 9 1.40 13.64 6.96
CA SER A 9 0.58 14.82 7.22
C SER A 9 -0.65 14.92 6.31
N GLY A 10 -0.73 14.06 5.27
CA GLY A 10 -1.67 14.21 4.16
C GLY A 10 -1.16 15.11 3.03
N GLY A 11 0.02 15.74 3.20
CA GLY A 11 0.52 16.71 2.25
C GLY A 11 -0.42 17.90 2.12
N TYR A 12 -0.63 18.41 0.92
CA TYR A 12 -1.55 19.52 0.66
C TYR A 12 -3.03 19.15 0.91
N SER A 13 -3.42 17.89 0.79
CA SER A 13 -4.70 17.35 1.27
C SER A 13 -4.63 17.05 2.77
N ILE A 14 -4.29 18.07 3.57
CA ILE A 14 -3.86 17.97 4.96
C ILE A 14 -4.89 17.27 5.84
N LYS A 15 -4.42 16.32 6.65
CA LYS A 15 -5.23 15.63 7.64
C LYS A 15 -5.76 16.59 8.71
N SER A 16 -6.91 16.28 9.27
CA SER A 16 -7.42 16.98 10.45
C SER A 16 -6.44 16.81 11.64
N LYS A 17 -6.54 17.70 12.64
CA LYS A 17 -5.75 17.61 13.87
C LYS A 17 -5.82 16.21 14.53
N ILE A 18 -6.98 15.57 14.50
CA ILE A 18 -7.17 14.22 15.07
C ILE A 18 -6.61 13.18 14.11
N GLY A 19 -6.90 13.28 12.82
CA GLY A 19 -6.42 12.34 11.81
C GLY A 19 -4.90 12.34 11.64
N MET A 20 -4.21 13.42 12.01
CA MET A 20 -2.75 13.51 11.97
C MET A 20 -2.08 12.85 13.19
N GLN A 21 -2.82 12.66 14.28
CA GLN A 21 -2.28 11.95 15.44
C GLN A 21 -1.95 10.50 15.07
N THR A 22 -0.84 10.00 15.58
CA THR A 22 -0.34 8.63 15.33
C THR A 22 0.21 8.38 13.93
N MET A 23 0.25 9.36 13.03
CA MET A 23 0.77 9.16 11.66
C MET A 23 2.28 8.84 11.59
N LYS A 24 2.99 8.85 12.71
CA LYS A 24 4.31 8.20 12.85
C LYS A 24 4.25 6.67 12.70
N TYR A 25 3.06 6.07 12.76
CA TYR A 25 2.86 4.64 12.55
C TYR A 25 2.55 4.25 11.10
N ASP A 26 2.55 5.21 10.19
CA ASP A 26 2.26 4.98 8.77
C ASP A 26 3.38 4.23 8.01
N MET A 27 4.33 3.73 8.78
CA MET A 27 5.43 2.85 8.38
C MET A 27 5.29 1.41 8.90
N CYS A 28 4.16 1.04 9.48
CA CYS A 28 4.00 -0.31 10.03
C CYS A 28 4.10 -1.42 8.98
N GLY A 29 3.77 -1.14 7.71
CA GLY A 29 4.04 -2.06 6.62
C GLY A 29 5.53 -2.39 6.48
N ALA A 30 6.40 -1.38 6.55
CA ALA A 30 7.85 -1.56 6.54
C ALA A 30 8.34 -2.31 7.80
N ALA A 31 7.79 -1.98 8.97
CA ALA A 31 8.12 -2.68 10.21
C ALA A 31 7.78 -4.18 10.12
N ASN A 32 6.65 -4.54 9.54
CA ASN A 32 6.27 -5.94 9.31
C ASN A 32 7.28 -6.65 8.41
N VAL A 33 7.73 -6.02 7.32
CA VAL A 33 8.74 -6.59 6.43
C VAL A 33 10.05 -6.83 7.15
N ILE A 34 10.52 -5.88 7.97
CA ILE A 34 11.73 -6.04 8.78
C ILE A 34 11.58 -7.22 9.74
N GLY A 35 10.47 -7.29 10.48
CA GLY A 35 10.20 -8.38 11.42
C GLY A 35 10.14 -9.75 10.76
N MET A 36 9.52 -9.85 9.58
CA MET A 36 9.48 -11.10 8.80
C MET A 36 10.86 -11.53 8.32
N ILE A 37 11.67 -10.63 7.77
CA ILE A 37 13.03 -10.94 7.33
C ILE A 37 13.89 -11.41 8.51
N ASP A 38 13.81 -10.72 9.64
CA ASP A 38 14.52 -11.11 10.86
C ASP A 38 14.12 -12.53 11.34
N ALA A 39 12.82 -12.80 11.38
CA ALA A 39 12.29 -14.11 11.79
C ALA A 39 12.71 -15.24 10.84
N ILE A 40 12.59 -15.02 9.53
CA ILE A 40 12.97 -16.00 8.48
C ILE A 40 14.47 -16.29 8.56
N SER A 41 15.28 -15.25 8.72
CA SER A 41 16.75 -15.38 8.84
C SER A 41 17.15 -16.17 10.08
N LYS A 42 16.58 -15.84 11.24
CA LYS A 42 16.86 -16.56 12.51
C LYS A 42 16.45 -18.02 12.48
N GLN A 43 15.32 -18.31 11.83
CA GLN A 43 14.83 -19.67 11.66
C GLN A 43 15.55 -20.44 10.56
N LYS A 44 16.40 -19.79 9.77
CA LYS A 44 17.15 -20.38 8.65
C LYS A 44 16.22 -21.11 7.67
N LEU A 45 15.07 -20.52 7.37
CA LEU A 45 14.13 -21.11 6.42
C LEU A 45 14.76 -21.19 5.02
N PRO A 46 14.58 -22.30 4.30
CA PRO A 46 15.17 -22.52 2.97
C PRO A 46 14.38 -21.77 1.88
N VAL A 47 14.32 -20.46 1.97
CA VAL A 47 13.59 -19.59 1.02
C VAL A 47 14.49 -18.46 0.54
N ASN A 48 14.34 -18.08 -0.73
CA ASN A 48 14.93 -16.87 -1.28
C ASN A 48 13.93 -15.75 -1.12
N ILE A 49 14.26 -14.74 -0.35
CA ILE A 49 13.36 -13.63 -0.05
C ILE A 49 14.09 -12.29 -0.19
N VAL A 50 13.38 -11.30 -0.74
CA VAL A 50 13.83 -9.91 -0.83
C VAL A 50 12.84 -9.03 -0.08
N GLY A 51 13.31 -8.33 0.94
CA GLY A 51 12.53 -7.30 1.64
C GLY A 51 12.74 -5.94 0.95
N ILE A 52 11.64 -5.29 0.56
CA ILE A 52 11.67 -3.94 -0.04
C ILE A 52 10.85 -3.02 0.87
N ILE A 53 11.41 -1.87 1.20
CA ILE A 53 10.76 -0.83 2.01
C ILE A 53 10.62 0.41 1.13
N ALA A 54 9.37 0.80 0.84
CA ALA A 54 9.04 2.04 0.16
C ALA A 54 8.96 3.16 1.19
N SER A 55 10.08 3.83 1.45
CA SER A 55 10.19 4.84 2.50
C SER A 55 10.19 6.25 1.95
N ALA A 56 9.32 7.08 2.51
CA ALA A 56 9.20 8.50 2.22
C ALA A 56 8.60 9.23 3.43
N GLU A 57 8.51 10.54 3.34
CA GLU A 57 7.74 11.39 4.26
C GLU A 57 6.72 12.17 3.45
N ASN A 58 5.47 12.25 3.90
CA ASN A 58 4.41 13.00 3.22
C ASN A 58 4.15 14.33 3.97
N MET A 59 4.80 15.39 3.51
CA MET A 59 4.75 16.69 4.15
C MET A 59 4.45 17.80 3.14
N ILE A 60 4.03 18.96 3.63
CA ILE A 60 3.92 20.18 2.84
C ILE A 60 5.32 20.77 2.65
N GLY A 61 5.69 21.10 1.42
CA GLY A 61 6.99 21.67 1.11
C GLY A 61 7.06 22.18 -0.33
N GLU A 62 8.15 22.84 -0.68
CA GLU A 62 8.35 23.42 -2.01
C GLU A 62 8.30 22.40 -3.14
N SER A 63 8.79 21.19 -2.89
CA SER A 63 8.83 20.08 -3.85
C SER A 63 7.73 19.04 -3.61
N SER A 64 6.81 19.30 -2.68
CA SER A 64 5.71 18.36 -2.40
C SER A 64 4.70 18.36 -3.53
N MET A 65 4.20 17.19 -3.86
CA MET A 65 3.13 17.01 -4.84
C MET A 65 1.83 17.64 -4.35
N LYS A 66 1.11 18.24 -5.28
CA LYS A 66 -0.17 18.90 -5.03
C LYS A 66 -1.29 18.20 -5.78
N PRO A 67 -2.54 18.30 -5.35
CA PRO A 67 -3.68 17.98 -6.21
C PRO A 67 -3.51 18.64 -7.60
N ASP A 68 -3.91 17.93 -8.63
CA ASP A 68 -3.78 18.24 -10.07
C ASP A 68 -2.35 18.06 -10.64
N ASP A 69 -1.34 17.79 -9.84
CA ASP A 69 -0.04 17.39 -10.37
C ASP A 69 -0.15 16.02 -11.07
N VAL A 70 0.55 15.88 -12.19
CA VAL A 70 0.73 14.59 -12.87
C VAL A 70 2.18 14.16 -12.72
N PHE A 71 2.39 12.94 -12.21
CA PHE A 71 3.72 12.39 -12.11
C PHE A 71 3.84 11.13 -12.97
N THR A 72 5.07 10.79 -13.35
CA THR A 72 5.36 9.54 -14.05
C THR A 72 5.88 8.51 -13.05
N ALA A 73 5.15 7.42 -12.92
CA ALA A 73 5.53 6.29 -12.10
C ALA A 73 6.76 5.57 -12.68
N LEU A 74 7.41 4.75 -11.88
CA LEU A 74 8.63 4.05 -12.27
C LEU A 74 8.43 3.10 -13.48
N ASN A 75 7.22 2.62 -13.69
CA ASN A 75 6.85 1.79 -14.84
C ASN A 75 6.57 2.61 -16.14
N GLY A 76 6.58 3.94 -16.05
CA GLY A 76 6.34 4.86 -17.15
C GLY A 76 4.89 5.32 -17.31
N GLU A 77 3.94 4.76 -16.54
CA GLU A 77 2.56 5.27 -16.53
C GLU A 77 2.48 6.61 -15.81
N THR A 78 1.57 7.45 -16.30
CA THR A 78 1.28 8.76 -15.68
C THR A 78 0.12 8.64 -14.70
N VAL A 79 0.22 9.33 -13.56
CA VAL A 79 -0.81 9.31 -12.53
C VAL A 79 -1.14 10.73 -12.10
N GLU A 80 -2.42 11.09 -12.19
CA GLU A 80 -2.94 12.35 -11.67
C GLU A 80 -3.16 12.27 -10.18
N MET A 81 -2.60 13.22 -9.46
CA MET A 81 -2.73 13.36 -8.01
C MET A 81 -4.02 14.10 -7.69
N LEU A 82 -5.08 13.40 -7.36
CA LEU A 82 -6.33 14.03 -6.89
C LEU A 82 -6.34 14.25 -5.37
N ASN A 83 -5.56 13.45 -4.65
CA ASN A 83 -5.48 13.52 -3.19
C ASN A 83 -4.07 13.16 -2.72
N SER A 84 -3.35 14.14 -2.17
CA SER A 84 -2.00 13.91 -1.66
C SER A 84 -1.96 13.09 -0.34
N ASP A 85 -3.12 12.84 0.30
CA ASP A 85 -3.27 11.90 1.42
C ASP A 85 -3.49 10.44 0.95
N ALA A 86 -3.39 10.21 -0.35
CA ALA A 86 -3.38 8.88 -0.97
C ALA A 86 -1.99 8.55 -1.58
N GLU A 87 -0.93 8.94 -0.89
CA GLU A 87 0.48 8.80 -1.28
C GLU A 87 0.99 7.35 -1.18
N GLY A 88 0.47 6.59 -0.22
CA GLY A 88 0.94 5.25 0.08
C GLY A 88 0.82 4.29 -1.11
N ARG A 89 -0.25 4.39 -1.89
CA ARG A 89 -0.44 3.60 -3.11
C ARG A 89 0.55 3.97 -4.21
N MET A 90 1.05 5.20 -4.21
CA MET A 90 2.03 5.70 -5.17
C MET A 90 3.39 5.06 -4.90
N VAL A 91 3.90 5.17 -3.67
CA VAL A 91 5.18 4.56 -3.30
C VAL A 91 5.14 3.03 -3.37
N LEU A 92 3.98 2.41 -3.10
CA LEU A 92 3.81 0.97 -3.26
C LEU A 92 3.80 0.56 -4.74
N GLY A 93 3.15 1.31 -5.62
CA GLY A 93 3.15 1.04 -7.06
C GLY A 93 4.56 0.97 -7.62
N ASP A 94 5.40 1.97 -7.31
CA ASP A 94 6.81 1.99 -7.69
C ASP A 94 7.60 0.84 -7.07
N ALA A 95 7.34 0.51 -5.81
CA ALA A 95 8.00 -0.62 -5.14
C ALA A 95 7.61 -1.97 -5.77
N VAL A 96 6.35 -2.15 -6.18
CA VAL A 96 5.89 -3.36 -6.91
C VAL A 96 6.64 -3.48 -8.22
N PHE A 97 6.69 -2.41 -9.01
CA PHE A 97 7.43 -2.43 -10.27
C PHE A 97 8.92 -2.71 -10.04
N TYR A 98 9.55 -2.06 -9.06
CA TYR A 98 10.93 -2.35 -8.69
C TYR A 98 11.14 -3.82 -8.30
N ALA A 99 10.19 -4.42 -7.59
CA ALA A 99 10.27 -5.82 -7.17
C ALA A 99 10.33 -6.80 -8.36
N THR A 100 9.74 -6.45 -9.50
CA THR A 100 9.73 -7.34 -10.69
C THR A 100 11.13 -7.64 -11.23
N GLN A 101 12.11 -6.77 -10.95
CA GLN A 101 13.51 -6.97 -11.35
C GLN A 101 14.12 -8.26 -10.76
N PHE A 102 13.63 -8.69 -9.61
CA PHE A 102 14.06 -9.91 -8.93
C PHE A 102 13.35 -11.16 -9.46
N LYS A 103 12.41 -11.02 -10.41
CA LYS A 103 11.61 -12.10 -11.00
C LYS A 103 10.97 -13.00 -9.93
N PRO A 104 10.26 -12.43 -8.95
CA PRO A 104 9.70 -13.20 -7.85
C PRO A 104 8.55 -14.11 -8.32
N GLN A 105 8.36 -15.22 -7.63
CA GLN A 105 7.18 -16.08 -7.82
C GLN A 105 5.94 -15.48 -7.16
N LEU A 106 6.12 -14.70 -6.10
CA LEU A 106 5.05 -14.04 -5.35
C LEU A 106 5.54 -12.70 -4.82
N ILE A 107 4.69 -11.70 -4.90
CA ILE A 107 4.88 -10.40 -4.25
C ILE A 107 3.80 -10.26 -3.17
N LEU A 108 4.22 -9.97 -1.95
CA LEU A 108 3.35 -9.58 -0.84
C LEU A 108 3.69 -8.16 -0.43
N ASP A 109 2.68 -7.32 -0.28
CA ASP A 109 2.84 -5.98 0.26
C ASP A 109 2.01 -5.78 1.52
N PHE A 110 2.51 -4.93 2.41
CA PHE A 110 1.91 -4.60 3.70
C PHE A 110 1.88 -3.08 3.84
N ALA A 111 0.71 -2.56 4.18
CA ALA A 111 0.54 -1.12 4.30
C ALA A 111 -0.57 -0.73 5.28
N THR A 112 -0.35 0.32 6.03
CA THR A 112 -1.37 1.13 6.66
C THR A 112 -1.93 2.08 5.58
N LEU A 113 -2.82 1.56 4.71
CA LEU A 113 -3.09 2.20 3.43
C LEU A 113 -4.29 3.13 3.46
N THR A 114 -5.39 2.69 4.09
CA THR A 114 -6.64 3.44 4.05
C THR A 114 -7.54 3.16 5.25
N GLY A 115 -8.16 4.19 5.78
CA GLY A 115 -9.22 4.07 6.79
C GLY A 115 -10.46 3.33 6.30
N ALA A 116 -10.65 3.18 4.99
CA ALA A 116 -11.75 2.41 4.41
C ALA A 116 -11.72 0.93 4.86
N ALA A 117 -10.54 0.36 5.08
CA ALA A 117 -10.41 -0.99 5.62
C ALA A 117 -10.99 -1.11 7.04
N ILE A 118 -10.77 -0.09 7.88
CA ILE A 118 -11.35 -0.03 9.23
C ILE A 118 -12.87 0.09 9.16
N VAL A 119 -13.38 0.90 8.25
CA VAL A 119 -14.84 1.05 8.04
C VAL A 119 -15.47 -0.26 7.58
N ALA A 120 -14.80 -1.00 6.70
CA ALA A 120 -15.30 -2.26 6.16
C ALA A 120 -15.24 -3.42 7.16
N LEU A 121 -14.18 -3.53 7.95
CA LEU A 121 -13.87 -4.73 8.75
C LEU A 121 -13.81 -4.48 10.26
N GLY A 122 -13.62 -3.23 10.70
CA GLY A 122 -13.27 -2.88 12.08
C GLY A 122 -11.77 -2.68 12.26
N ASP A 123 -11.38 -2.18 13.43
CA ASP A 123 -10.02 -1.73 13.74
C ASP A 123 -9.06 -2.87 14.17
N ASP A 124 -9.61 -4.06 14.41
CA ASP A 124 -8.88 -5.24 14.87
C ASP A 124 -8.61 -6.26 13.75
N LYS A 125 -8.81 -5.89 12.48
CA LYS A 125 -8.72 -6.80 11.34
C LYS A 125 -7.90 -6.20 10.19
N ALA A 126 -7.25 -7.07 9.43
CA ALA A 126 -6.58 -6.72 8.21
C ALA A 126 -7.40 -7.10 6.97
N ALA A 127 -7.45 -6.21 5.99
CA ALA A 127 -7.97 -6.50 4.67
C ALA A 127 -6.87 -7.11 3.80
N ALA A 128 -7.19 -8.18 3.09
CA ALA A 128 -6.33 -8.79 2.08
C ALA A 128 -6.97 -8.68 0.71
N PHE A 129 -6.17 -8.32 -0.27
CA PHE A 129 -6.55 -8.26 -1.68
C PHE A 129 -5.63 -9.15 -2.48
N GLN A 130 -6.05 -9.58 -3.66
CA GLN A 130 -5.19 -10.36 -4.53
C GLN A 130 -5.36 -9.95 -6.00
N SER A 131 -4.30 -10.16 -6.77
CA SER A 131 -4.30 -10.09 -8.22
C SER A 131 -3.52 -11.30 -8.74
N HIS A 132 -4.23 -12.24 -9.40
CA HIS A 132 -3.66 -13.49 -9.94
C HIS A 132 -2.96 -14.39 -8.88
N ALA A 133 -3.42 -14.36 -7.62
CA ALA A 133 -2.81 -15.08 -6.50
C ALA A 133 -3.87 -15.74 -5.58
N GLU A 134 -4.94 -16.31 -6.15
CA GLU A 134 -6.06 -16.87 -5.40
C GLU A 134 -5.63 -18.03 -4.47
N ASN A 135 -4.71 -18.88 -4.93
CA ASN A 135 -4.24 -20.01 -4.12
C ASN A 135 -3.34 -19.53 -2.97
N GLU A 136 -2.48 -18.57 -3.23
CA GLU A 136 -1.59 -17.97 -2.25
C GLU A 136 -2.40 -17.25 -1.17
N LEU A 137 -3.42 -16.48 -1.55
CA LEU A 137 -4.33 -15.84 -0.60
C LEU A 137 -5.09 -16.88 0.23
N LYS A 138 -5.63 -17.95 -0.37
CA LYS A 138 -6.27 -19.04 0.35
C LYS A 138 -5.36 -19.64 1.43
N ASN A 139 -4.11 -19.88 1.06
CA ASN A 139 -3.11 -20.41 1.98
C ASN A 139 -2.82 -19.41 3.11
N LEU A 140 -2.64 -18.12 2.78
CA LEU A 140 -2.42 -17.06 3.75
C LEU A 140 -3.58 -16.98 4.76
N LEU A 141 -4.82 -16.95 4.29
CA LEU A 141 -6.01 -16.92 5.15
C LEU A 141 -6.12 -18.16 6.05
N THR A 142 -5.71 -19.32 5.56
CA THR A 142 -5.69 -20.55 6.35
C THR A 142 -4.66 -20.48 7.46
N VAL A 143 -3.45 -20.01 7.15
CA VAL A 143 -2.37 -19.82 8.15
C VAL A 143 -2.76 -18.74 9.16
N ALA A 144 -3.31 -17.61 8.69
CA ALA A 144 -3.76 -16.52 9.56
C ALA A 144 -4.74 -17.01 10.63
N ARG A 145 -5.72 -17.83 10.26
CA ARG A 145 -6.66 -18.45 11.22
C ARG A 145 -5.96 -19.37 12.24
N HIS A 146 -4.90 -20.07 11.80
CA HIS A 146 -4.15 -20.99 12.66
C HIS A 146 -3.35 -20.26 13.76
N VAL A 147 -2.93 -19.03 13.48
CA VAL A 147 -2.15 -18.21 14.41
C VAL A 147 -2.98 -17.08 15.03
N ASP A 148 -4.30 -17.14 14.89
CA ASP A 148 -5.29 -16.17 15.40
C ASP A 148 -5.08 -14.73 14.86
N GLU A 149 -4.57 -14.61 13.64
CA GLU A 149 -4.49 -13.35 12.90
C GLU A 149 -5.80 -13.13 12.11
N LYS A 150 -6.44 -12.00 12.35
CA LYS A 150 -7.74 -11.68 11.76
C LYS A 150 -7.57 -11.02 10.39
N VAL A 151 -7.43 -11.83 9.36
CA VAL A 151 -7.28 -11.39 7.96
C VAL A 151 -8.49 -11.80 7.15
N PHE A 152 -9.05 -10.87 6.37
CA PHE A 152 -10.24 -11.09 5.54
C PHE A 152 -10.01 -10.62 4.12
N GLU A 153 -10.43 -11.42 3.15
CA GLU A 153 -10.40 -11.04 1.75
C GLU A 153 -11.46 -9.98 1.44
N LEU A 154 -11.05 -8.93 0.73
CA LEU A 154 -11.94 -7.99 0.04
C LEU A 154 -11.71 -8.09 -1.47
N PRO A 155 -12.78 -8.04 -2.29
CA PRO A 155 -12.66 -8.21 -3.73
C PRO A 155 -12.09 -6.97 -4.42
N ILE A 156 -11.38 -7.20 -5.53
CA ILE A 156 -11.11 -6.20 -6.56
C ILE A 156 -11.84 -6.64 -7.82
N THR A 157 -12.75 -5.81 -8.30
CA THR A 157 -13.55 -6.10 -9.51
C THR A 157 -13.17 -5.16 -10.67
N GLU A 158 -13.79 -5.36 -11.82
CA GLU A 158 -13.59 -4.46 -12.95
C GLU A 158 -14.11 -3.04 -12.68
N THR A 159 -15.01 -2.87 -11.73
CA THR A 159 -15.50 -1.56 -11.32
C THR A 159 -14.37 -0.71 -10.73
N GLU A 160 -13.64 -1.25 -9.75
CA GLU A 160 -12.51 -0.55 -9.13
C GLU A 160 -11.39 -0.29 -10.14
N ARG A 161 -11.11 -1.27 -11.02
CA ARG A 161 -10.12 -1.12 -12.11
C ARG A 161 -10.49 -0.03 -13.11
N HIS A 162 -11.78 0.16 -13.37
CA HIS A 162 -12.26 1.21 -14.25
C HIS A 162 -12.17 2.59 -13.60
N LEU A 163 -12.53 2.68 -12.31
CA LEU A 163 -12.54 3.94 -11.57
C LEU A 163 -11.18 4.63 -11.55
N ILE A 164 -10.10 3.87 -11.37
CA ILE A 164 -8.73 4.44 -11.33
C ILE A 164 -8.20 4.90 -12.69
N LYS A 165 -8.90 4.61 -13.79
CA LYS A 165 -8.55 5.02 -15.15
C LYS A 165 -9.31 6.26 -15.66
N GLN A 166 -9.98 6.97 -14.74
CA GLN A 166 -10.82 8.11 -15.10
C GLN A 166 -10.07 9.45 -14.92
N SER A 167 -8.93 9.61 -15.63
CA SER A 167 -8.25 10.89 -15.76
C SER A 167 -8.40 11.42 -17.16
N ASP A 168 -8.55 12.74 -17.29
CA ASP A 168 -8.53 13.44 -18.58
C ASP A 168 -7.12 13.80 -19.04
N VAL A 169 -6.12 13.68 -18.17
CA VAL A 169 -4.76 14.19 -18.40
C VAL A 169 -3.64 13.16 -18.11
N ALA A 170 -3.99 12.00 -17.55
CA ALA A 170 -3.05 10.95 -17.20
C ALA A 170 -3.64 9.55 -17.47
N ASP A 171 -2.84 8.50 -17.38
CA ASP A 171 -3.29 7.12 -17.54
C ASP A 171 -4.14 6.65 -16.35
N LEU A 172 -3.83 7.14 -15.15
CA LEU A 172 -4.47 6.75 -13.91
C LEU A 172 -4.76 7.97 -13.01
N VAL A 173 -5.67 7.79 -12.05
CA VAL A 173 -5.84 8.69 -10.89
C VAL A 173 -5.40 7.98 -9.61
N ASN A 174 -4.86 8.73 -8.66
CA ASN A 174 -4.49 8.14 -7.36
C ASN A 174 -5.66 8.04 -6.37
N HIS A 175 -6.80 8.66 -6.66
CA HIS A 175 -7.97 8.69 -5.76
C HIS A 175 -9.27 8.81 -6.56
N THR A 176 -10.37 8.27 -6.03
CA THR A 176 -11.66 8.16 -6.73
C THR A 176 -12.78 8.92 -6.03
N ASN A 177 -12.53 10.08 -5.44
CA ASN A 177 -13.52 11.03 -4.87
C ASN A 177 -14.74 10.36 -4.19
N GLY A 178 -14.50 9.53 -3.17
CA GLY A 178 -15.53 8.94 -2.34
C GLY A 178 -16.14 7.63 -2.85
N GLN A 179 -15.55 7.00 -3.84
CA GLN A 179 -15.90 5.67 -4.35
C GLN A 179 -14.76 4.66 -4.14
N GLY A 180 -14.04 4.76 -3.06
CA GLY A 180 -12.91 3.90 -2.76
C GLY A 180 -13.12 2.96 -1.62
#